data_c01127949c7914027d78ccf7b89aee54
#
_entry.id   c01127949c7914027d78ccf7b89aee54
#
_cell.length_a   1.000
_cell.length_b   1.000
_cell.length_c   1.000
_cell.angle_alpha   90.00
_cell.angle_beta   90.00
_cell.angle_gamma   90.00
#
_symmetry.space_group_name_H-M   'P 1'
#
loop_
_entity.id
_entity.type
_entity.pdbx_description
1 polymer ?
#
loop_
_entity_poly.entity_id
_entity_poly.type
_entity_poly.pdbx_seq_one_letter_code
_entity_poly.pdbx_strand_id
1 'polypeptide(L)'
;MYREQSGADKAKWIIIFVMLAILSAGLIVTAVKLNGSIKTKEISPTAYSVGTLSAETGKYEKSETSIYTKEYYKTEGLKTEIKGESGATYTICYYDANKKFVSASEALTEGITESAVPDGAKYFRISITPAADEEITRSGIYRYAKLVTVSVNK
;
A
#
# COMPACT_ATOMS: atom_id res chain seq x y z
N MET A 1 16.08 48.00 -40.31
CA MET A 1 14.64 48.30 -40.46
C MET A 1 13.88 47.50 -39.45
N TYR A 2 13.62 48.03 -38.24
CA TYR A 2 12.88 47.37 -37.19
C TYR A 2 11.39 47.53 -37.50
N ARG A 3 10.72 46.39 -37.74
CA ARG A 3 9.25 46.39 -37.93
C ARG A 3 8.62 46.55 -36.55
N GLU A 4 8.02 47.67 -36.26
CA GLU A 4 7.18 47.86 -35.04
C GLU A 4 6.07 46.83 -35.07
N GLN A 5 6.07 45.95 -34.03
CA GLN A 5 4.98 45.04 -33.85
C GLN A 5 3.71 45.87 -33.55
N SER A 6 2.65 45.64 -34.35
CA SER A 6 1.39 46.34 -34.17
C SER A 6 0.80 46.04 -32.77
N GLY A 7 0.07 47.05 -32.20
CA GLY A 7 -0.55 46.88 -30.88
C GLY A 7 -1.46 45.65 -30.79
N ALA A 8 -2.05 45.21 -31.92
CA ALA A 8 -2.88 44.03 -32.04
C ALA A 8 -2.06 42.72 -31.79
N ASP A 9 -0.78 42.66 -32.21
CA ASP A 9 0.06 41.48 -31.99
C ASP A 9 0.51 41.40 -30.53
N LYS A 10 0.79 42.51 -29.88
CA LYS A 10 1.09 42.58 -28.46
C LYS A 10 -0.12 42.10 -27.62
N ALA A 11 -1.32 42.51 -27.97
CA ALA A 11 -2.56 42.09 -27.28
C ALA A 11 -2.79 40.57 -27.43
N LYS A 12 -2.55 39.96 -28.60
CA LYS A 12 -2.66 38.53 -28.82
C LYS A 12 -1.69 37.75 -27.92
N TRP A 13 -0.43 38.18 -27.83
CA TRP A 13 0.55 37.54 -26.97
C TRP A 13 0.21 37.62 -25.48
N ILE A 14 -0.33 38.73 -25.02
CA ILE A 14 -0.81 38.89 -23.64
C ILE A 14 -1.95 37.91 -23.34
N ILE A 15 -2.90 37.77 -24.24
CA ILE A 15 -4.01 36.80 -24.07
C ILE A 15 -3.51 35.38 -24.02
N ILE A 16 -2.55 35.00 -24.87
CA ILE A 16 -1.95 33.65 -24.87
C ILE A 16 -1.23 33.36 -23.54
N PHE A 17 -0.44 34.33 -23.04
CA PHE A 17 0.26 34.18 -21.76
C PHE A 17 -0.69 34.05 -20.56
N VAL A 18 -1.79 34.83 -20.57
CA VAL A 18 -2.82 34.74 -19.51
C VAL A 18 -3.55 33.40 -19.56
N MET A 19 -3.90 32.91 -20.75
CA MET A 19 -4.50 31.58 -20.90
C MET A 19 -3.57 30.44 -20.45
N LEU A 20 -2.29 30.49 -20.80
CA LEU A 20 -1.27 29.53 -20.36
C LEU A 20 -1.10 29.54 -18.83
N ALA A 21 -1.10 30.72 -18.21
CA ALA A 21 -1.01 30.86 -16.76
C ALA A 21 -2.24 30.28 -16.05
N ILE A 22 -3.45 30.48 -16.58
CA ILE A 22 -4.69 29.91 -16.03
C ILE A 22 -4.69 28.38 -16.17
N LEU A 23 -4.27 27.85 -17.33
CA LEU A 23 -4.15 26.39 -17.56
C LEU A 23 -3.12 25.73 -16.63
N SER A 24 -1.97 26.37 -16.43
CA SER A 24 -0.94 25.86 -15.52
C SER A 24 -1.39 25.89 -14.06
N ALA A 25 -2.06 26.95 -13.62
CA ALA A 25 -2.63 27.04 -12.28
C ALA A 25 -3.74 26.00 -12.06
N GLY A 26 -4.60 25.77 -13.07
CA GLY A 26 -5.62 24.72 -13.04
C GLY A 26 -5.03 23.31 -12.91
N LEU A 27 -3.95 23.02 -13.64
CA LEU A 27 -3.23 21.74 -13.55
C LEU A 27 -2.57 21.54 -12.18
N ILE A 28 -1.99 22.58 -11.59
CA ILE A 28 -1.39 22.50 -10.26
C ILE A 28 -2.46 22.25 -9.19
N VAL A 29 -3.60 22.95 -9.26
CA VAL A 29 -4.71 22.76 -8.29
C VAL A 29 -5.32 21.37 -8.41
N THR A 30 -5.46 20.82 -9.61
CA THR A 30 -5.93 19.43 -9.79
C THR A 30 -4.91 18.41 -9.32
N ALA A 31 -3.63 18.60 -9.56
CA ALA A 31 -2.56 17.73 -9.06
C ALA A 31 -2.49 17.75 -7.51
N VAL A 32 -2.63 18.92 -6.90
CA VAL A 32 -2.67 19.05 -5.43
C VAL A 32 -3.94 18.43 -4.84
N LYS A 33 -5.11 18.55 -5.51
CA LYS A 33 -6.34 17.85 -5.06
C LYS A 33 -6.27 16.34 -5.24
N LEU A 34 -5.63 15.84 -6.29
CA LEU A 34 -5.40 14.40 -6.49
C LEU A 34 -4.36 13.84 -5.51
N ASN A 35 -3.33 14.60 -5.14
CA ASN A 35 -2.37 14.24 -4.09
C ASN A 35 -2.86 14.54 -2.67
N GLY A 36 -3.89 15.33 -2.52
CA GLY A 36 -4.43 15.78 -1.25
C GLY A 36 -5.43 14.81 -0.68
N SER A 37 -4.92 13.71 -0.06
CA SER A 37 -5.66 12.99 0.98
C SER A 37 -6.13 11.58 0.68
N ILE A 38 -5.31 10.76 0.09
CA ILE A 38 -5.47 9.32 0.35
C ILE A 38 -4.99 9.13 1.80
N LYS A 39 -5.96 9.11 2.73
CA LYS A 39 -5.66 8.79 4.13
C LYS A 39 -5.32 7.31 4.20
N THR A 40 -4.07 6.99 4.45
CA THR A 40 -3.66 5.62 4.74
C THR A 40 -3.96 5.27 6.19
N LYS A 41 -4.28 4.02 6.44
CA LYS A 41 -4.48 3.44 7.78
C LYS A 41 -3.55 2.27 7.95
N GLU A 42 -2.76 2.26 9.02
CA GLU A 42 -1.97 1.09 9.40
C GLU A 42 -2.87 0.01 10.03
N ILE A 43 -2.56 -1.25 9.75
CA ILE A 43 -3.22 -2.38 10.42
C ILE A 43 -2.72 -2.43 11.86
N SER A 44 -3.67 -2.37 12.79
CA SER A 44 -3.36 -2.42 14.22
C SER A 44 -2.71 -3.75 14.62
N PRO A 45 -1.72 -3.77 15.53
CA PRO A 45 -1.19 -5.00 16.12
C PRO A 45 -2.25 -5.90 16.75
N THR A 46 -3.37 -5.35 17.20
CA THR A 46 -4.51 -6.13 17.75
C THR A 46 -5.26 -6.96 16.73
N ALA A 47 -5.05 -6.70 15.44
CA ALA A 47 -5.66 -7.46 14.35
C ALA A 47 -5.02 -8.84 14.13
N TYR A 48 -3.86 -9.09 14.73
CA TYR A 48 -3.10 -10.33 14.56
C TYR A 48 -3.47 -11.39 15.59
N SER A 49 -3.17 -12.63 15.24
CA SER A 49 -3.29 -13.82 16.11
C SER A 49 -2.13 -14.77 15.83
N VAL A 50 -1.84 -15.67 16.77
CA VAL A 50 -0.83 -16.73 16.57
C VAL A 50 -1.35 -17.74 15.55
N GLY A 51 -0.48 -18.14 14.62
CA GLY A 51 -0.77 -19.03 13.52
C GLY A 51 -0.23 -18.49 12.19
N THR A 52 -0.48 -19.19 11.11
CA THR A 52 -0.10 -18.79 9.77
C THR A 52 -1.25 -18.94 8.77
N LEU A 53 -1.03 -18.51 7.55
CA LEU A 53 -1.92 -18.73 6.41
C LEU A 53 -1.20 -19.62 5.40
N SER A 54 -1.88 -20.67 4.96
CA SER A 54 -1.38 -21.53 3.88
C SER A 54 -1.17 -20.73 2.60
N ALA A 55 0.01 -20.78 2.02
CA ALA A 55 0.31 -20.15 0.73
C ALA A 55 -0.42 -20.83 -0.45
N GLU A 56 -0.89 -22.07 -0.27
CA GLU A 56 -1.61 -22.83 -1.30
C GLU A 56 -3.11 -22.56 -1.28
N THR A 57 -3.68 -22.33 -0.09
CA THR A 57 -5.14 -22.28 0.07
C THR A 57 -5.65 -20.98 0.70
N GLY A 58 -4.76 -20.15 1.24
CA GLY A 58 -5.10 -18.93 1.98
C GLY A 58 -5.84 -19.18 3.31
N LYS A 59 -5.96 -20.45 3.74
CA LYS A 59 -6.64 -20.82 4.97
C LYS A 59 -5.70 -20.75 6.16
N TYR A 60 -6.29 -20.60 7.32
CA TYR A 60 -5.56 -20.68 8.59
C TYR A 60 -4.91 -22.07 8.78
N GLU A 61 -3.68 -22.05 9.23
CA GLU A 61 -2.94 -23.22 9.70
C GLU A 61 -2.34 -22.93 11.08
N LYS A 62 -2.29 -23.96 11.92
CA LYS A 62 -1.67 -23.84 13.24
C LYS A 62 -0.16 -23.62 13.07
N SER A 63 0.34 -22.57 13.69
CA SER A 63 1.77 -22.30 13.86
C SER A 63 1.97 -21.66 15.23
N GLU A 64 3.06 -21.98 15.88
CA GLU A 64 3.42 -21.39 17.17
C GLU A 64 4.50 -20.31 17.01
N THR A 65 5.10 -20.21 15.80
CA THR A 65 6.22 -19.31 15.49
C THR A 65 5.85 -18.20 14.50
N SER A 66 4.58 -18.05 14.14
CA SER A 66 4.10 -17.05 13.20
C SER A 66 2.86 -16.36 13.72
N ILE A 67 2.58 -15.17 13.19
CA ILE A 67 1.32 -14.45 13.42
C ILE A 67 0.65 -14.13 12.09
N TYR A 68 -0.66 -14.01 12.11
CA TYR A 68 -1.45 -13.67 10.92
C TYR A 68 -2.59 -12.71 11.23
N THR A 69 -3.06 -11.96 10.21
CA THR A 69 -4.25 -11.11 10.34
C THR A 69 -5.51 -11.96 10.32
N LYS A 70 -6.40 -11.74 11.31
CA LYS A 70 -7.70 -12.44 11.39
C LYS A 70 -8.67 -11.97 10.32
N GLU A 71 -8.67 -10.66 10.04
CA GLU A 71 -9.61 -10.01 9.14
C GLU A 71 -9.05 -9.87 7.73
N TYR A 72 -9.96 -9.67 6.76
CA TYR A 72 -9.64 -9.34 5.39
C TYR A 72 -9.53 -7.84 5.23
N TYR A 73 -8.45 -7.38 4.60
CA TYR A 73 -8.20 -5.98 4.31
C TYR A 73 -8.28 -5.75 2.80
N LYS A 74 -8.79 -4.57 2.39
CA LYS A 74 -8.79 -4.19 0.98
C LYS A 74 -7.38 -4.00 0.46
N THR A 75 -7.14 -4.36 -0.80
CA THR A 75 -5.85 -4.21 -1.46
C THR A 75 -5.55 -2.77 -1.88
N GLU A 76 -6.55 -1.88 -1.89
CA GLU A 76 -6.39 -0.48 -2.27
C GLU A 76 -5.40 0.25 -1.36
N GLY A 77 -4.34 0.80 -1.95
CA GLY A 77 -3.26 1.48 -1.24
C GLY A 77 -2.39 0.55 -0.38
N LEU A 78 -2.39 -0.76 -0.65
CA LEU A 78 -1.54 -1.72 0.06
C LEU A 78 -0.07 -1.32 -0.09
N LYS A 79 0.54 -1.08 1.05
CA LYS A 79 1.98 -0.87 1.20
C LYS A 79 2.45 -1.62 2.44
N THR A 80 3.56 -2.32 2.31
CA THR A 80 4.25 -2.94 3.44
C THR A 80 5.65 -2.37 3.59
N GLU A 81 6.12 -2.30 4.82
CA GLU A 81 7.46 -1.84 5.16
C GLU A 81 8.02 -2.70 6.28
N ILE A 82 9.15 -3.32 6.05
CA ILE A 82 9.87 -4.07 7.10
C ILE A 82 10.69 -3.09 7.92
N LYS A 83 10.58 -3.19 9.25
CA LYS A 83 11.34 -2.34 10.16
C LYS A 83 12.66 -3.00 10.55
N GLY A 84 13.74 -2.34 10.14
CA GLY A 84 15.12 -2.70 10.51
C GLY A 84 15.59 -4.03 9.92
N GLU A 85 16.73 -4.48 10.38
CA GLU A 85 17.31 -5.79 10.05
C GLU A 85 16.67 -6.91 10.91
N SER A 86 15.33 -7.01 10.88
CA SER A 86 14.62 -7.95 11.76
C SER A 86 14.80 -9.42 11.34
N GLY A 87 15.26 -9.68 10.11
CA GLY A 87 15.28 -11.01 9.50
C GLY A 87 13.90 -11.66 9.40
N ALA A 88 12.85 -10.93 9.74
CA ALA A 88 11.47 -11.42 9.60
C ALA A 88 11.08 -11.57 8.14
N THR A 89 10.27 -12.59 7.88
CA THR A 89 9.62 -12.77 6.58
C THR A 89 8.11 -12.57 6.72
N TYR A 90 7.45 -12.25 5.61
CA TYR A 90 6.00 -12.22 5.58
C TYR A 90 5.47 -12.75 4.25
N THR A 91 4.26 -13.29 4.29
CA THR A 91 3.53 -13.79 3.11
C THR A 91 2.18 -13.11 3.04
N ILE A 92 1.79 -12.66 1.86
CA ILE A 92 0.48 -12.05 1.63
C ILE A 92 -0.37 -13.04 0.85
N CYS A 93 -1.51 -13.41 1.42
CA CYS A 93 -2.54 -14.18 0.73
C CYS A 93 -3.58 -13.23 0.16
N TYR A 94 -3.87 -13.33 -1.13
CA TYR A 94 -4.78 -12.49 -1.89
C TYR A 94 -6.10 -13.21 -2.12
N TYR A 95 -7.20 -12.44 -2.09
CA TYR A 95 -8.56 -12.95 -2.23
C TYR A 95 -9.39 -12.05 -3.16
N ASP A 96 -10.32 -12.65 -3.87
CA ASP A 96 -11.26 -11.94 -4.75
C ASP A 96 -12.36 -11.17 -3.97
N ALA A 97 -13.31 -10.58 -4.69
CA ALA A 97 -14.43 -9.85 -4.10
C ALA A 97 -15.33 -10.72 -3.20
N ASN A 98 -15.35 -12.04 -3.41
CA ASN A 98 -16.10 -13.02 -2.64
C ASN A 98 -15.27 -13.65 -1.51
N LYS A 99 -14.05 -13.14 -1.25
CA LYS A 99 -13.08 -13.69 -0.29
C LYS A 99 -12.63 -15.11 -0.63
N LYS A 100 -12.70 -15.49 -1.89
CA LYS A 100 -12.10 -16.73 -2.39
C LYS A 100 -10.62 -16.49 -2.65
N PHE A 101 -9.79 -17.44 -2.24
CA PHE A 101 -8.34 -17.37 -2.43
C PHE A 101 -7.98 -17.28 -3.93
N VAL A 102 -7.10 -16.36 -4.26
CA VAL A 102 -6.58 -16.12 -5.62
C VAL A 102 -5.15 -16.62 -5.72
N SER A 103 -4.27 -16.12 -4.86
CA SER A 103 -2.84 -16.50 -4.83
C SER A 103 -2.20 -16.05 -3.52
N ALA A 104 -0.97 -16.45 -3.31
CA ALA A 104 -0.12 -15.90 -2.26
C ALA A 104 1.19 -15.39 -2.86
N SER A 105 1.82 -14.44 -2.19
CA SER A 105 3.21 -14.08 -2.47
C SER A 105 4.14 -15.20 -2.00
N GLU A 106 5.37 -15.22 -2.50
CA GLU A 106 6.46 -15.90 -1.83
C GLU A 106 6.74 -15.25 -0.45
N ALA A 107 7.60 -15.84 0.33
CA ALA A 107 8.06 -15.24 1.58
C ALA A 107 8.90 -13.99 1.26
N LEU A 108 8.42 -12.83 1.68
CA LEU A 108 9.01 -11.54 1.38
C LEU A 108 9.88 -11.07 2.53
N THR A 109 11.02 -10.48 2.21
CA THR A 109 11.98 -9.87 3.14
C THR A 109 12.09 -8.36 2.96
N GLU A 110 11.37 -7.79 2.00
CA GLU A 110 11.35 -6.37 1.66
C GLU A 110 9.91 -5.85 1.52
N GLY A 111 9.74 -4.54 1.60
CA GLY A 111 8.43 -3.91 1.45
C GLY A 111 7.89 -3.97 0.02
N ILE A 112 6.58 -4.07 -0.13
CA ILE A 112 5.89 -4.01 -1.41
C ILE A 112 4.92 -2.84 -1.48
N THR A 113 4.49 -2.52 -2.70
CA THR A 113 3.47 -1.51 -3.01
C THR A 113 2.26 -2.15 -3.67
N GLU A 114 1.19 -1.37 -3.84
CA GLU A 114 -0.06 -1.77 -4.49
C GLU A 114 0.14 -2.36 -5.90
N SER A 115 1.21 -1.95 -6.60
CA SER A 115 1.53 -2.48 -7.93
C SER A 115 1.89 -3.98 -7.94
N ALA A 116 2.21 -4.56 -6.78
CA ALA A 116 2.48 -6.00 -6.63
C ALA A 116 1.20 -6.84 -6.40
N VAL A 117 0.03 -6.19 -6.33
CA VAL A 117 -1.26 -6.89 -6.13
C VAL A 117 -1.65 -7.63 -7.40
N PRO A 118 -1.94 -8.95 -7.33
CA PRO A 118 -2.38 -9.72 -8.48
C PRO A 118 -3.72 -9.25 -9.04
N ASP A 119 -3.91 -9.43 -10.35
CA ASP A 119 -5.18 -9.13 -11.00
C ASP A 119 -6.34 -9.92 -10.38
N GLY A 120 -7.47 -9.25 -10.20
CA GLY A 120 -8.66 -9.83 -9.59
C GLY A 120 -8.67 -9.88 -8.07
N ALA A 121 -7.54 -9.63 -7.40
CA ALA A 121 -7.49 -9.53 -5.95
C ALA A 121 -8.17 -8.24 -5.45
N LYS A 122 -9.04 -8.37 -4.46
CA LYS A 122 -9.74 -7.25 -3.80
C LYS A 122 -9.44 -7.17 -2.31
N TYR A 123 -9.05 -8.29 -1.73
CA TYR A 123 -8.72 -8.40 -0.32
C TYR A 123 -7.39 -9.13 -0.15
N PHE A 124 -6.75 -8.88 0.99
CA PHE A 124 -5.59 -9.64 1.42
C PHE A 124 -5.64 -9.95 2.91
N ARG A 125 -4.84 -10.92 3.29
CA ARG A 125 -4.43 -11.22 4.66
C ARG A 125 -2.92 -11.44 4.65
N ILE A 126 -2.27 -11.23 5.77
CA ILE A 126 -0.80 -11.34 5.87
C ILE A 126 -0.43 -12.26 7.03
N SER A 127 0.60 -13.07 6.83
CA SER A 127 1.32 -13.80 7.87
C SER A 127 2.70 -13.20 8.03
N ILE A 128 3.18 -13.11 9.25
CA ILE A 128 4.53 -12.64 9.60
C ILE A 128 5.21 -13.74 10.39
N THR A 129 6.41 -14.13 9.96
CA THR A 129 7.27 -15.10 10.62
C THR A 129 8.53 -14.38 11.08
N PRO A 130 8.76 -14.18 12.38
CA PRO A 130 9.99 -13.64 12.92
C PRO A 130 11.21 -14.52 12.56
N ALA A 131 12.41 -13.92 12.56
CA ALA A 131 13.64 -14.67 12.32
C ALA A 131 13.96 -15.66 13.45
N ALA A 132 13.57 -15.33 14.68
CA ALA A 132 13.73 -16.22 15.81
C ALA A 132 12.63 -17.28 15.78
N ASP A 133 13.04 -18.56 15.78
CA ASP A 133 12.12 -19.71 15.88
C ASP A 133 11.70 -19.92 17.34
N GLU A 134 11.02 -18.92 17.88
CA GLU A 134 10.52 -18.89 19.26
C GLU A 134 9.00 -18.99 19.27
N GLU A 135 8.48 -19.72 20.26
CA GLU A 135 7.04 -19.77 20.50
C GLU A 135 6.47 -18.38 20.80
N ILE A 136 5.47 -17.96 20.01
CA ILE A 136 4.85 -16.67 20.14
C ILE A 136 3.74 -16.71 21.19
N THR A 137 3.99 -16.10 22.33
CA THR A 137 2.96 -15.87 23.35
C THR A 137 2.02 -14.74 22.95
N ARG A 138 0.85 -14.64 23.62
CA ARG A 138 -0.09 -13.54 23.38
C ARG A 138 0.53 -12.15 23.54
N SER A 139 1.42 -11.96 24.49
CA SER A 139 2.16 -10.71 24.68
C SER A 139 3.17 -10.45 23.57
N GLY A 140 3.75 -11.48 22.98
CA GLY A 140 4.69 -11.41 21.87
C GLY A 140 4.04 -10.94 20.57
N ILE A 141 2.74 -11.20 20.35
CA ILE A 141 2.04 -10.79 19.13
C ILE A 141 2.25 -9.30 18.84
N TYR A 142 2.12 -8.44 19.85
CA TYR A 142 2.27 -6.99 19.68
C TYR A 142 3.68 -6.58 19.21
N ARG A 143 4.71 -7.28 19.69
CA ARG A 143 6.11 -7.06 19.28
C ARG A 143 6.30 -7.47 17.82
N TYR A 144 5.84 -8.65 17.46
CA TYR A 144 6.04 -9.21 16.13
C TYR A 144 5.18 -8.53 15.05
N ALA A 145 3.97 -8.10 15.41
CA ALA A 145 3.12 -7.32 14.50
C ALA A 145 3.74 -5.97 14.07
N LYS A 146 4.73 -5.47 14.81
CA LYS A 146 5.46 -4.24 14.48
C LYS A 146 6.66 -4.45 13.56
N LEU A 147 7.06 -5.70 13.31
CA LEU A 147 8.18 -5.99 12.40
C LEU A 147 7.84 -5.64 10.95
N VAL A 148 6.57 -5.72 10.58
CA VAL A 148 6.08 -5.34 9.26
C VAL A 148 4.95 -4.33 9.43
N THR A 149 5.18 -3.09 9.01
CA THR A 149 4.11 -2.09 8.94
C THR A 149 3.31 -2.34 7.68
N VAL A 150 1.99 -2.49 7.83
CA VAL A 150 1.07 -2.70 6.72
C VAL A 150 0.09 -1.53 6.68
N SER A 151 0.07 -0.80 5.58
CA SER A 151 -0.80 0.35 5.36
C SER A 151 -1.77 0.08 4.20
N VAL A 152 -3.00 0.55 4.34
CA VAL A 152 -4.04 0.49 3.30
C VAL A 152 -4.77 1.83 3.24
N ASN A 153 -5.49 2.09 2.15
CA ASN A 153 -6.36 3.26 2.06
C ASN A 153 -7.49 3.14 3.10
N LYS A 154 -7.89 4.28 3.64
CA LYS A 154 -8.95 4.37 4.66
C LYS A 154 -10.32 4.38 4.00
#